data_51ef521b85335a9a0ab0a5a2a7a95cfe
#
_entry.id   51ef521b85335a9a0ab0a5a2a7a95cfe
#
_cell.length_a   1.000
_cell.length_b   1.000
_cell.length_c   1.000
_cell.angle_alpha   90.00
_cell.angle_beta   90.00
_cell.angle_gamma   90.00
#
_symmetry.space_group_name_H-M   'P 1'
#
loop_
_entity.id
_entity.type
_entity.pdbx_description
1 polymer ?
#
loop_
_entity_poly.entity_id
_entity_poly.type
_entity_poly.pdbx_seq_one_letter_code
_entity_poly.pdbx_strand_id
1 'polypeptide(L)'
;DYDEASMFSYAAGKVVESFYNFYGLTKNDNVVYQAHEWMTGLGALYVKSNVPSVATIFTTHATSIGRSIAGNNKPLYDYLHAYNGDQMAQELNMEAKHSIEKRTAENVDCFTTVSDITGKECEELLDRPADVILVNGFENDFVPEKGKAFNDARKVARAKMLDVANKLMGTNLDDSTIIIS
;
A
#
# COMPACT_ATOMS: atom_id res chain seq x y z
N ASP A 1 2.48 11.38 14.80
CA ASP A 1 2.81 10.20 14.09
C ASP A 1 2.34 10.18 12.61
N TYR A 2 1.62 11.21 12.12
CA TYR A 2 1.31 11.43 10.71
C TYR A 2 2.12 12.58 10.08
N ASP A 3 2.83 13.36 10.87
CA ASP A 3 3.52 14.59 10.42
C ASP A 3 4.61 14.31 9.39
N GLU A 4 5.50 13.34 9.65
CA GLU A 4 6.59 13.00 8.74
C GLU A 4 6.07 12.52 7.39
N ALA A 5 5.07 11.62 7.39
CA ALA A 5 4.46 11.14 6.16
C ALA A 5 3.77 12.27 5.39
N SER A 6 3.08 13.16 6.09
CA SER A 6 2.43 14.33 5.50
C SER A 6 3.44 15.28 4.87
N MET A 7 4.53 15.58 5.56
CA MET A 7 5.63 16.43 5.05
C MET A 7 6.30 15.79 3.84
N PHE A 8 6.62 14.50 3.93
CA PHE A 8 7.21 13.75 2.81
C PHE A 8 6.29 13.80 1.58
N SER A 9 5.04 13.47 1.77
CA SER A 9 4.04 13.41 0.70
C SER A 9 3.86 14.77 0.01
N TYR A 10 3.73 15.83 0.80
CA TYR A 10 3.64 17.20 0.29
C TYR A 10 4.91 17.59 -0.48
N ALA A 11 6.09 17.31 0.06
CA ALA A 11 7.36 17.59 -0.60
C ALA A 11 7.50 16.82 -1.92
N ALA A 12 7.05 15.56 -1.97
CA ALA A 12 7.03 14.77 -3.21
C ALA A 12 6.17 15.43 -4.29
N GLY A 13 4.98 15.93 -3.92
CA GLY A 13 4.13 16.71 -4.82
C GLY A 13 4.82 17.97 -5.36
N LYS A 14 5.54 18.70 -4.49
CA LYS A 14 6.33 19.87 -4.89
C LYS A 14 7.48 19.51 -5.85
N VAL A 15 8.12 18.37 -5.65
CA VAL A 15 9.17 17.89 -6.56
C VAL A 15 8.58 17.60 -7.94
N VAL A 16 7.41 16.97 -8.01
CA VAL A 16 6.73 16.71 -9.29
C VAL A 16 6.37 18.01 -10.01
N GLU A 17 5.80 18.99 -9.30
CA GLU A 17 5.53 20.31 -9.86
C GLU A 17 6.79 20.98 -10.41
N SER A 18 7.87 20.97 -9.63
CA SER A 18 9.16 21.54 -10.03
C SER A 18 9.74 20.84 -11.27
N PHE A 19 9.68 19.52 -11.30
CA PHE A 19 10.12 18.72 -12.45
C PHE A 19 9.29 19.02 -13.70
N TYR A 20 7.97 19.05 -13.55
CA TYR A 20 7.04 19.33 -14.63
C TYR A 20 7.34 20.70 -15.28
N ASN A 21 7.52 21.72 -14.45
CA ASN A 21 7.82 23.08 -14.90
C ASN A 21 9.23 23.20 -15.50
N PHE A 22 10.23 22.57 -14.88
CA PHE A 22 11.63 22.62 -15.34
C PHE A 22 11.80 22.02 -16.75
N TYR A 23 11.13 20.91 -17.04
CA TYR A 23 11.18 20.29 -18.36
C TYR A 23 10.15 20.87 -19.35
N GLY A 24 9.38 21.87 -18.95
CA GLY A 24 8.37 22.49 -19.81
C GLY A 24 7.28 21.52 -20.27
N LEU A 25 6.95 20.52 -19.42
CA LEU A 25 5.94 19.53 -19.75
C LEU A 25 4.56 20.19 -19.88
N THR A 26 3.71 19.62 -20.71
CA THR A 26 2.39 20.15 -21.04
C THR A 26 1.33 19.07 -20.95
N LYS A 27 0.07 19.44 -21.15
CA LYS A 27 -1.04 18.47 -21.23
C LYS A 27 -0.90 17.45 -22.39
N ASN A 28 0.02 17.66 -23.34
CA ASN A 28 0.28 16.73 -24.43
C ASN A 28 1.31 15.65 -24.01
N ASP A 29 1.96 15.85 -22.86
CA ASP A 29 2.88 14.88 -22.27
C ASP A 29 2.07 14.00 -21.32
N ASN A 30 2.11 12.70 -21.54
CA ASN A 30 1.36 11.73 -20.72
C ASN A 30 2.05 11.51 -19.37
N VAL A 31 1.84 12.46 -18.44
CA VAL A 31 2.42 12.40 -17.09
C VAL A 31 1.38 11.85 -16.12
N VAL A 32 1.78 10.87 -15.34
CA VAL A 32 0.96 10.24 -14.31
C VAL A 32 1.69 10.30 -12.96
N TYR A 33 1.01 10.77 -11.92
CA TYR A 33 1.45 10.68 -10.54
C TYR A 33 0.72 9.53 -9.86
N GLN A 34 1.46 8.50 -9.48
CA GLN A 34 0.90 7.37 -8.74
C GLN A 34 1.32 7.43 -7.27
N ALA A 35 0.34 7.46 -6.39
CA ALA A 35 0.50 7.45 -4.95
C ALA A 35 0.05 6.11 -4.37
N HIS A 36 0.76 5.61 -3.37
CA HIS A 36 0.45 4.37 -2.67
C HIS A 36 0.27 4.62 -1.18
N GLU A 37 -0.82 4.15 -0.62
CA GLU A 37 -1.16 4.25 0.80
C GLU A 37 -1.39 5.70 1.28
N TRP A 38 -2.07 5.87 2.40
CA TRP A 38 -2.37 7.18 2.99
C TRP A 38 -1.15 8.10 3.11
N MET A 39 0.03 7.51 3.35
CA MET A 39 1.29 8.23 3.53
C MET A 39 1.70 9.08 2.33
N THR A 40 1.21 8.76 1.13
CA THR A 40 1.54 9.48 -0.10
C THR A 40 0.35 10.28 -0.65
N GLY A 41 -0.78 10.24 0.04
CA GLY A 41 -2.03 10.83 -0.42
C GLY A 41 -1.98 12.35 -0.59
N LEU A 42 -1.38 13.07 0.36
CA LEU A 42 -1.30 14.54 0.29
C LEU A 42 -0.54 15.03 -0.94
N GLY A 43 0.48 14.28 -1.40
CA GLY A 43 1.17 14.57 -2.65
C GLY A 43 0.27 14.46 -3.87
N ALA A 44 -0.58 13.43 -3.91
CA ALA A 44 -1.57 13.28 -4.98
C ALA A 44 -2.58 14.43 -4.99
N LEU A 45 -3.10 14.83 -3.82
CA LEU A 45 -3.99 15.98 -3.68
C LEU A 45 -3.31 17.29 -4.09
N TYR A 46 -2.03 17.45 -3.70
CA TYR A 46 -1.24 18.60 -4.10
C TYR A 46 -1.08 18.68 -5.62
N VAL A 47 -0.67 17.59 -6.26
CA VAL A 47 -0.47 17.52 -7.72
C VAL A 47 -1.80 17.76 -8.45
N LYS A 48 -2.87 17.15 -8.00
CA LYS A 48 -4.22 17.34 -8.56
C LYS A 48 -4.63 18.82 -8.57
N SER A 49 -4.31 19.55 -7.51
CA SER A 49 -4.69 20.95 -7.35
C SER A 49 -3.78 21.93 -8.09
N ASN A 50 -2.47 21.64 -8.16
CA ASN A 50 -1.47 22.61 -8.64
C ASN A 50 -0.93 22.28 -10.03
N VAL A 51 -1.04 21.03 -10.49
CA VAL A 51 -0.60 20.59 -11.82
C VAL A 51 -1.70 19.73 -12.46
N PRO A 52 -2.85 20.33 -12.79
CA PRO A 52 -4.05 19.58 -13.22
C PRO A 52 -3.90 18.85 -14.55
N SER A 53 -2.80 19.07 -15.27
CA SER A 53 -2.44 18.32 -16.48
C SER A 53 -1.82 16.95 -16.18
N VAL A 54 -1.43 16.69 -14.94
CA VAL A 54 -0.91 15.41 -14.48
C VAL A 54 -2.08 14.55 -13.99
N ALA A 55 -2.24 13.38 -14.60
CA ALA A 55 -3.23 12.42 -14.11
C ALA A 55 -2.78 11.82 -12.77
N THR A 56 -3.72 11.63 -11.85
CA THR A 56 -3.44 11.14 -10.51
C THR A 56 -4.07 9.77 -10.29
N ILE A 57 -3.25 8.82 -9.80
CA ILE A 57 -3.69 7.48 -9.40
C ILE A 57 -3.37 7.32 -7.92
N PHE A 58 -4.31 6.78 -7.16
CA PHE A 58 -4.10 6.41 -5.78
C PHE A 58 -4.39 4.92 -5.59
N THR A 59 -3.46 4.20 -4.98
CA THR A 59 -3.60 2.77 -4.70
C THR A 59 -3.53 2.52 -3.20
N THR A 60 -4.59 1.95 -2.62
CA THR A 60 -4.54 1.42 -1.26
C THR A 60 -4.40 -0.10 -1.25
N HIS A 61 -3.50 -0.62 -0.42
CA HIS A 61 -3.24 -2.06 -0.29
C HIS A 61 -4.03 -2.70 0.86
N ALA A 62 -4.43 -1.91 1.83
CA ALA A 62 -5.41 -2.20 2.86
C ALA A 62 -5.77 -0.87 3.51
N THR A 63 -7.03 -0.67 3.85
CA THR A 63 -7.44 0.61 4.46
C THR A 63 -6.75 0.83 5.82
N SER A 64 -6.30 2.05 6.09
CA SER A 64 -5.65 2.39 7.35
C SER A 64 -6.55 2.09 8.56
N ILE A 65 -7.84 2.40 8.40
CA ILE A 65 -8.83 2.13 9.46
C ILE A 65 -9.16 0.65 9.60
N GLY A 66 -9.22 -0.12 8.49
CA GLY A 66 -9.42 -1.57 8.53
C GLY A 66 -8.29 -2.27 9.28
N ARG A 67 -7.03 -1.88 9.00
CA ARG A 67 -5.87 -2.37 9.75
C ARG A 67 -5.98 -2.05 11.24
N SER A 68 -6.47 -0.88 11.60
CA SER A 68 -6.63 -0.47 12.99
C SER A 68 -7.75 -1.24 13.69
N ILE A 69 -8.88 -1.48 13.03
CA ILE A 69 -9.98 -2.29 13.55
C ILE A 69 -9.46 -3.70 13.87
N ALA A 70 -8.82 -4.35 12.90
CA ALA A 70 -8.26 -5.69 13.09
C ALA A 70 -7.14 -5.72 14.14
N GLY A 71 -6.25 -4.74 14.15
CA GLY A 71 -5.16 -4.60 15.13
C GLY A 71 -5.63 -4.39 16.56
N ASN A 72 -6.85 -3.90 16.76
CA ASN A 72 -7.50 -3.79 18.06
C ASN A 72 -8.40 -4.99 18.40
N ASN A 73 -8.17 -6.14 17.77
CA ASN A 73 -8.90 -7.40 17.97
C ASN A 73 -10.42 -7.29 17.73
N LYS A 74 -10.84 -6.35 16.91
CA LYS A 74 -12.23 -6.26 16.46
C LYS A 74 -12.39 -7.12 15.19
N PRO A 75 -13.46 -7.91 15.06
CA PRO A 75 -13.67 -8.81 13.90
C PRO A 75 -14.04 -7.99 12.66
N LEU A 76 -13.02 -7.63 11.86
CA LEU A 76 -13.19 -6.74 10.72
C LEU A 76 -14.18 -7.28 9.70
N TYR A 77 -13.94 -8.47 9.17
CA TYR A 77 -14.70 -8.98 8.03
C TYR A 77 -16.06 -9.54 8.40
N ASP A 78 -16.24 -10.01 9.65
CA ASP A 78 -17.53 -10.53 10.12
C ASP A 78 -18.58 -9.41 10.25
N TYR A 79 -18.13 -8.18 10.49
CA TYR A 79 -18.99 -7.02 10.70
C TYR A 79 -18.64 -5.83 9.81
N LEU A 80 -17.93 -6.05 8.69
CA LEU A 80 -17.44 -4.97 7.83
C LEU A 80 -18.56 -4.00 7.42
N HIS A 81 -19.70 -4.51 7.00
CA HIS A 81 -20.89 -3.74 6.61
C HIS A 81 -21.58 -2.96 7.75
N ALA A 82 -21.22 -3.27 8.99
CA ALA A 82 -21.80 -2.59 10.17
C ALA A 82 -20.88 -1.49 10.72
N TYR A 83 -19.64 -1.44 10.28
CA TYR A 83 -18.72 -0.39 10.68
C TYR A 83 -18.95 0.90 9.87
N ASN A 84 -18.89 2.03 10.54
CA ASN A 84 -18.74 3.32 9.90
C ASN A 84 -17.28 3.76 10.03
N GLY A 85 -16.59 3.98 8.91
CA GLY A 85 -15.16 4.28 8.89
C GLY A 85 -14.79 5.54 9.66
N ASP A 86 -15.60 6.60 9.54
CA ASP A 86 -15.35 7.87 10.24
C ASP A 86 -15.54 7.74 11.75
N GLN A 87 -16.55 6.99 12.21
CA GLN A 87 -16.77 6.70 13.63
C GLN A 87 -15.64 5.82 14.20
N MET A 88 -15.24 4.78 13.46
CA MET A 88 -14.13 3.93 13.86
C MET A 88 -12.81 4.69 13.94
N ALA A 89 -12.60 5.64 13.03
CA ALA A 89 -11.42 6.51 13.05
C ALA A 89 -11.38 7.36 14.32
N GLN A 90 -12.50 7.91 14.75
CA GLN A 90 -12.60 8.64 16.01
C GLN A 90 -12.36 7.74 17.24
N GLU A 91 -13.00 6.56 17.27
CA GLU A 91 -12.87 5.60 18.37
C GLU A 91 -11.42 5.12 18.54
N LEU A 92 -10.68 4.95 17.45
CA LEU A 92 -9.34 4.38 17.42
C LEU A 92 -8.22 5.43 17.26
N ASN A 93 -8.55 6.73 17.34
CA ASN A 93 -7.62 7.85 17.16
C ASN A 93 -6.87 7.80 15.82
N MET A 94 -7.59 7.49 14.74
CA MET A 94 -7.08 7.34 13.38
C MET A 94 -7.56 8.43 12.43
N GLU A 95 -8.21 9.48 12.91
CA GLU A 95 -8.91 10.49 12.10
C GLU A 95 -7.98 11.13 11.05
N ALA A 96 -6.75 11.46 11.43
CA ALA A 96 -5.80 12.09 10.52
C ALA A 96 -5.45 11.16 9.35
N LYS A 97 -5.06 9.92 9.63
CA LYS A 97 -4.68 8.93 8.60
C LYS A 97 -5.87 8.55 7.73
N HIS A 98 -7.00 8.27 8.36
CA HIS A 98 -8.24 7.92 7.70
C HIS A 98 -8.74 9.05 6.78
N SER A 99 -8.74 10.30 7.25
CA SER A 99 -9.17 11.44 6.45
C SER A 99 -8.28 11.69 5.24
N ILE A 100 -6.95 11.55 5.38
CA ILE A 100 -6.03 11.65 4.24
C ILE A 100 -6.34 10.57 3.21
N GLU A 101 -6.48 9.31 3.63
CA GLU A 101 -6.78 8.19 2.73
C GLU A 101 -8.11 8.38 2.01
N LYS A 102 -9.17 8.66 2.76
CA LYS A 102 -10.52 8.87 2.22
C LYS A 102 -10.56 10.05 1.24
N ARG A 103 -10.01 11.21 1.61
CA ARG A 103 -9.99 12.38 0.74
C ARG A 103 -9.13 12.19 -0.50
N THR A 104 -8.05 11.45 -0.39
CA THR A 104 -7.25 11.10 -1.57
C THR A 104 -8.04 10.21 -2.52
N ALA A 105 -8.65 9.14 -2.02
CA ALA A 105 -9.48 8.24 -2.82
C ALA A 105 -10.63 8.97 -3.53
N GLU A 106 -11.26 9.94 -2.86
CA GLU A 106 -12.36 10.72 -3.42
C GLU A 106 -11.94 11.69 -4.55
N ASN A 107 -10.70 12.17 -4.54
CA ASN A 107 -10.29 13.31 -5.38
C ASN A 107 -9.33 12.96 -6.51
N VAL A 108 -8.69 11.80 -6.52
CA VAL A 108 -7.82 11.39 -7.62
C VAL A 108 -8.61 11.02 -8.88
N ASP A 109 -7.93 10.98 -10.03
CA ASP A 109 -8.56 10.61 -11.29
C ASP A 109 -8.90 9.12 -11.37
N CYS A 110 -8.09 8.28 -10.70
CA CYS A 110 -8.33 6.84 -10.61
C CYS A 110 -7.94 6.32 -9.24
N PHE A 111 -8.89 5.72 -8.54
CA PHE A 111 -8.67 5.03 -7.28
C PHE A 111 -8.58 3.52 -7.49
N THR A 112 -7.50 2.90 -7.02
CA THR A 112 -7.25 1.47 -7.23
C THR A 112 -6.96 0.75 -5.94
N THR A 113 -7.20 -0.55 -5.93
CA THR A 113 -6.83 -1.45 -4.84
C THR A 113 -6.32 -2.78 -5.39
N VAL A 114 -5.81 -3.65 -4.52
CA VAL A 114 -5.04 -4.85 -4.90
C VAL A 114 -5.82 -6.17 -4.79
N SER A 115 -7.04 -6.14 -4.28
CA SER A 115 -7.88 -7.35 -4.15
C SER A 115 -9.36 -7.01 -3.96
N ASP A 116 -10.23 -7.97 -4.26
CA ASP A 116 -11.68 -7.83 -4.05
C ASP A 116 -12.01 -7.56 -2.58
N ILE A 117 -11.28 -8.17 -1.65
CA ILE A 117 -11.53 -7.97 -0.22
C ILE A 117 -11.16 -6.55 0.23
N THR A 118 -10.04 -6.02 -0.26
CA THR A 118 -9.67 -4.61 -0.02
C THR A 118 -10.64 -3.66 -0.73
N GLY A 119 -11.16 -4.06 -1.88
CA GLY A 119 -12.21 -3.29 -2.57
C GLY A 119 -13.46 -3.12 -1.71
N LYS A 120 -13.89 -4.18 -1.02
CA LYS A 120 -15.00 -4.13 -0.05
C LYS A 120 -14.68 -3.25 1.16
N GLU A 121 -13.44 -3.32 1.68
CA GLU A 121 -13.02 -2.39 2.74
C GLU A 121 -13.14 -0.93 2.30
N CYS A 122 -12.71 -0.63 1.08
CA CYS A 122 -12.79 0.74 0.54
C CYS A 122 -14.24 1.21 0.42
N GLU A 123 -15.12 0.36 -0.09
CA GLU A 123 -16.54 0.67 -0.22
C GLU A 123 -17.19 0.96 1.13
N GLU A 124 -16.97 0.11 2.13
CA GLU A 124 -17.65 0.19 3.43
C GLU A 124 -16.99 1.19 4.40
N LEU A 125 -15.67 1.34 4.36
CA LEU A 125 -14.94 2.15 5.35
C LEU A 125 -14.50 3.52 4.83
N LEU A 126 -14.33 3.67 3.50
CA LEU A 126 -13.99 4.96 2.88
C LEU A 126 -15.18 5.59 2.17
N ASP A 127 -16.33 4.92 2.10
CA ASP A 127 -17.49 5.34 1.29
C ASP A 127 -17.10 5.54 -0.20
N ARG A 128 -16.08 4.84 -0.67
CA ARG A 128 -15.52 4.99 -2.02
C ARG A 128 -15.11 3.64 -2.59
N PRO A 129 -15.92 3.02 -3.47
CA PRO A 129 -15.51 1.83 -4.20
C PRO A 129 -14.31 2.15 -5.09
N ALA A 130 -13.39 1.19 -5.23
CA ALA A 130 -12.26 1.32 -6.15
C ALA A 130 -12.75 1.32 -7.61
N ASP A 131 -12.13 2.15 -8.44
CA ASP A 131 -12.43 2.19 -9.88
C ASP A 131 -11.88 0.93 -10.58
N VAL A 132 -10.72 0.45 -10.12
CA VAL A 132 -10.07 -0.75 -10.68
C VAL A 132 -9.41 -1.56 -9.57
N ILE A 133 -9.51 -2.88 -9.64
CA ILE A 133 -8.77 -3.80 -8.79
C ILE A 133 -7.57 -4.32 -9.58
N LEU A 134 -6.37 -3.98 -9.11
CA LEU A 134 -5.09 -4.35 -9.71
C LEU A 134 -4.38 -5.36 -8.81
N VAL A 135 -4.58 -6.63 -9.08
CA VAL A 135 -3.96 -7.71 -8.29
C VAL A 135 -2.44 -7.62 -8.36
N ASN A 136 -1.78 -7.76 -7.21
CA ASN A 136 -0.32 -7.77 -7.15
C ASN A 136 0.27 -8.81 -8.10
N GLY A 137 1.30 -8.39 -8.84
CA GLY A 137 2.01 -9.25 -9.77
C GLY A 137 2.82 -10.32 -9.05
N PHE A 138 3.04 -11.43 -9.73
CA PHE A 138 3.89 -12.51 -9.29
C PHE A 138 4.78 -12.95 -10.46
N GLU A 139 6.07 -13.05 -10.22
CA GLU A 139 7.02 -13.56 -11.20
C GLU A 139 7.31 -15.05 -10.92
N ASN A 140 7.15 -15.87 -11.93
CA ASN A 140 7.37 -17.32 -11.81
C ASN A 140 8.81 -17.69 -11.47
N ASP A 141 9.76 -16.80 -11.76
CA ASP A 141 11.19 -17.01 -11.52
C ASP A 141 11.56 -17.12 -10.02
N PHE A 142 10.68 -16.67 -9.13
CA PHE A 142 10.85 -16.83 -7.69
C PHE A 142 10.71 -18.27 -7.20
N VAL A 143 10.00 -19.12 -7.95
CA VAL A 143 9.77 -20.51 -7.57
C VAL A 143 10.40 -21.42 -8.61
N PRO A 144 11.39 -22.23 -8.23
CA PRO A 144 11.96 -23.23 -9.15
C PRO A 144 10.88 -24.16 -9.70
N GLU A 145 11.01 -24.59 -10.95
CA GLU A 145 10.09 -25.54 -11.55
C GLU A 145 9.94 -26.80 -10.72
N LYS A 146 8.73 -27.35 -10.65
CA LYS A 146 8.44 -28.59 -9.91
C LYS A 146 9.24 -29.76 -10.49
N GLY A 147 9.91 -30.52 -9.62
CA GLY A 147 10.67 -31.72 -9.99
C GLY A 147 11.85 -31.96 -9.05
N LYS A 148 12.80 -32.79 -9.49
CA LYS A 148 14.01 -33.10 -8.71
C LYS A 148 14.83 -31.83 -8.45
N ALA A 149 14.94 -30.96 -9.44
CA ALA A 149 15.63 -29.68 -9.32
C ALA A 149 15.00 -28.74 -8.28
N PHE A 150 13.68 -28.80 -8.09
CA PHE A 150 12.99 -28.01 -7.07
C PHE A 150 13.47 -28.32 -5.65
N ASN A 151 13.56 -29.61 -5.31
CA ASN A 151 13.99 -30.01 -3.98
C ASN A 151 15.46 -29.64 -3.70
N ASP A 152 16.31 -29.72 -4.69
CA ASP A 152 17.72 -29.37 -4.56
C ASP A 152 17.89 -27.84 -4.41
N ALA A 153 17.20 -27.06 -5.23
CA ALA A 153 17.17 -25.60 -5.12
C ALA A 153 16.61 -25.14 -3.77
N ARG A 154 15.55 -25.78 -3.28
CA ARG A 154 14.98 -25.50 -1.95
C ARG A 154 15.96 -25.77 -0.83
N LYS A 155 16.71 -26.88 -0.87
CA LYS A 155 17.76 -27.19 0.13
C LYS A 155 18.85 -26.13 0.15
N VAL A 156 19.33 -25.70 -1.03
CA VAL A 156 20.36 -24.67 -1.14
C VAL A 156 19.85 -23.33 -0.60
N ALA A 157 18.64 -22.93 -0.96
CA ALA A 157 18.01 -21.69 -0.47
C ALA A 157 17.83 -21.72 1.06
N ARG A 158 17.37 -22.87 1.59
CA ARG A 158 17.22 -23.08 3.03
C ARG A 158 18.55 -22.97 3.77
N ALA A 159 19.61 -23.64 3.30
CA ALA A 159 20.93 -23.57 3.92
C ALA A 159 21.46 -22.13 3.95
N LYS A 160 21.29 -21.38 2.87
CA LYS A 160 21.66 -19.96 2.80
C LYS A 160 20.87 -19.11 3.80
N MET A 161 19.58 -19.35 3.92
CA MET A 161 18.71 -18.62 4.85
C MET A 161 19.10 -18.90 6.32
N LEU A 162 19.37 -20.17 6.67
CA LEU A 162 19.83 -20.56 8.01
C LEU A 162 21.19 -19.92 8.35
N ASP A 163 22.12 -19.90 7.39
CA ASP A 163 23.43 -19.25 7.60
C ASP A 163 23.27 -17.75 7.89
N VAL A 164 22.43 -17.06 7.11
CA VAL A 164 22.14 -15.63 7.33
C VAL A 164 21.45 -15.41 8.67
N ALA A 165 20.42 -16.20 9.00
CA ALA A 165 19.69 -16.09 10.26
C ALA A 165 20.61 -16.33 11.46
N ASN A 166 21.44 -17.38 11.43
CA ASN A 166 22.40 -17.68 12.47
C ASN A 166 23.40 -16.54 12.70
N LYS A 167 23.90 -15.93 11.62
CA LYS A 167 24.83 -14.80 11.71
C LYS A 167 24.17 -13.55 12.30
N LEU A 168 22.94 -13.25 11.88
CA LEU A 168 22.25 -12.04 12.34
C LEU A 168 21.72 -12.15 13.77
N MET A 169 21.24 -13.34 14.14
CA MET A 169 20.58 -13.57 15.43
C MET A 169 21.49 -14.21 16.48
N GLY A 170 22.71 -14.60 16.12
CA GLY A 170 23.64 -15.30 17.03
C GLY A 170 23.12 -16.68 17.47
N THR A 171 22.37 -17.37 16.59
CA THR A 171 21.76 -18.68 16.86
C THR A 171 22.49 -19.83 16.14
N ASN A 172 22.13 -21.07 16.47
CA ASN A 172 22.60 -22.28 15.79
C ASN A 172 21.42 -23.07 15.25
N LEU A 173 20.63 -22.44 14.39
CA LEU A 173 19.51 -23.09 13.69
C LEU A 173 20.05 -24.10 12.67
N ASP A 174 19.40 -25.23 12.56
CA ASP A 174 19.80 -26.34 11.68
C ASP A 174 18.63 -26.79 10.77
N ASP A 175 18.87 -27.85 10.01
CA ASP A 175 17.89 -28.38 9.06
C ASP A 175 16.60 -28.91 9.72
N SER A 176 16.60 -29.18 11.03
CA SER A 176 15.42 -29.62 11.78
C SER A 176 14.52 -28.45 12.20
N THR A 177 15.04 -27.22 12.14
CA THR A 177 14.30 -26.02 12.55
C THR A 177 13.16 -25.72 11.58
N ILE A 178 11.96 -25.58 12.10
CA ILE A 178 10.78 -25.10 11.32
C ILE A 178 10.90 -23.59 11.19
N ILE A 179 10.91 -23.10 9.95
CA ILE A 179 10.96 -21.66 9.66
C ILE A 179 9.60 -21.26 9.08
N ILE A 180 9.00 -20.25 9.69
CA ILE A 180 7.77 -19.58 9.23
C ILE A 180 8.15 -18.13 8.90
N SER A 181 7.92 -17.72 7.65
CA SER A 181 8.22 -16.37 7.15
C SER A 181 6.94 -15.63 6.76
#